data_9a98d10432204e7e586d2f2c4aa9b9a3
#
_entry.id   9a98d10432204e7e586d2f2c4aa9b9a3
#
_cell.length_a   1.000
_cell.length_b   1.000
_cell.length_c   1.000
_cell.angle_alpha   90.00
_cell.angle_beta   90.00
_cell.angle_gamma   90.00
#
_symmetry.space_group_name_H-M   'P 1'
#
loop_
_entity.id
_entity.type
_entity.pdbx_description
1 polymer ?
#
loop_
_entity_poly.entity_id
_entity_poly.type
_entity_poly.pdbx_seq_one_letter_code
_entity_poly.pdbx_strand_id
1 'polypeptide(L)'
;VVKVIDPRLAVLDGMYHPKKVIHPEIKYWDLPPIDRETASANQVLSGRQRNILQAADALLLVVQAFEDPALIHPMGEVDPGRDVKVLLEELALADLEALERAEARLSDGLKKAKPAERPAMFPLLETVQKVKTSLEEGIPMKSQTLTGSETAALVDFQLLTAKPVMIAFNTGESDPTPTLDGLGISAEVAGGLGEVGLCAKLEEDLSTME
;
A
#
# COMPACT_ATOMS: atom_id res chain seq x y z
N VAL A 1 15.63 0.06 -10.60
CA VAL A 1 14.76 0.04 -11.78
C VAL A 1 14.87 -1.32 -12.44
N VAL A 2 13.76 -2.01 -12.65
CA VAL A 2 13.70 -3.34 -13.27
C VAL A 2 12.85 -3.25 -14.53
N LYS A 3 13.34 -3.84 -15.62
CA LYS A 3 12.57 -3.96 -16.86
C LYS A 3 11.61 -5.14 -16.78
N VAL A 4 10.37 -4.92 -17.16
CA VAL A 4 9.38 -6.00 -17.26
C VAL A 4 9.49 -6.63 -18.65
N ILE A 5 9.83 -7.92 -18.69
CA ILE A 5 9.88 -8.67 -19.94
C ILE A 5 8.46 -9.11 -20.26
N ASP A 6 7.87 -8.55 -21.33
CA ASP A 6 6.55 -8.95 -21.82
C ASP A 6 6.71 -9.64 -23.19
N PRO A 7 6.38 -10.95 -23.30
CA PRO A 7 6.53 -11.69 -24.54
C PRO A 7 5.66 -11.14 -25.68
N ARG A 8 4.59 -10.39 -25.37
CA ARG A 8 3.75 -9.74 -26.38
C ARG A 8 4.52 -8.68 -27.16
N LEU A 9 5.52 -8.03 -26.55
CA LEU A 9 6.36 -7.06 -27.23
C LEU A 9 7.20 -7.71 -28.34
N ALA A 10 7.69 -8.93 -28.15
CA ALA A 10 8.42 -9.66 -29.18
C ALA A 10 7.52 -10.01 -30.39
N VAL A 11 6.26 -10.37 -30.13
CA VAL A 11 5.26 -10.61 -31.18
C VAL A 11 4.97 -9.32 -31.98
N LEU A 12 4.76 -8.20 -31.27
CA LEU A 12 4.51 -6.92 -31.91
C LEU A 12 5.73 -6.42 -32.70
N ASP A 13 6.94 -6.64 -32.20
CA ASP A 13 8.19 -6.33 -32.92
C ASP A 13 8.26 -7.10 -34.24
N GLY A 14 7.98 -8.39 -34.22
CA GLY A 14 7.91 -9.22 -35.43
C GLY A 14 6.84 -8.82 -36.45
N MET A 15 5.73 -8.22 -35.99
CA MET A 15 4.62 -7.76 -36.85
C MET A 15 4.86 -6.37 -37.45
N TYR A 16 5.41 -5.43 -36.67
CA TYR A 16 5.43 -4.01 -37.03
C TYR A 16 6.83 -3.47 -37.32
N HIS A 17 7.89 -4.23 -37.00
CA HIS A 17 9.30 -3.85 -37.19
C HIS A 17 9.61 -2.39 -36.75
N PRO A 18 9.30 -2.00 -35.50
CA PRO A 18 9.51 -0.64 -35.03
C PRO A 18 11.00 -0.31 -34.95
N LYS A 19 11.33 0.97 -35.01
CA LYS A 19 12.72 1.40 -34.86
C LYS A 19 13.32 1.13 -33.46
N LYS A 20 12.47 0.95 -32.45
CA LYS A 20 12.88 0.71 -31.05
C LYS A 20 11.74 -0.01 -30.30
N VAL A 21 12.11 -1.03 -29.56
CA VAL A 21 11.23 -1.68 -28.57
C VAL A 21 11.59 -1.14 -27.18
N ILE A 22 10.61 -0.64 -26.45
CA ILE A 22 10.78 -0.11 -25.09
C ILE A 22 9.97 -1.00 -24.16
N HIS A 23 10.66 -1.65 -23.23
CA HIS A 23 10.02 -2.42 -22.17
C HIS A 23 9.50 -1.50 -21.06
N PRO A 24 8.37 -1.84 -20.43
CA PRO A 24 7.95 -1.16 -19.20
C PRO A 24 9.04 -1.29 -18.13
N GLU A 25 9.17 -0.27 -17.31
CA GLU A 25 10.13 -0.25 -16.21
C GLU A 25 9.38 -0.04 -14.88
N ILE A 26 9.75 -0.82 -13.87
CA ILE A 26 9.29 -0.64 -12.50
C ILE A 26 10.43 -0.06 -11.68
N LYS A 27 10.17 1.05 -11.01
CA LYS A 27 11.10 1.66 -10.06
C LYS A 27 10.70 1.26 -8.65
N TYR A 28 11.52 0.48 -7.99
CA TYR A 28 11.33 0.14 -6.58
C TYR A 28 12.01 1.18 -5.69
N TRP A 29 11.35 1.48 -4.58
CA TRP A 29 11.89 2.23 -3.46
C TRP A 29 11.93 1.32 -2.26
N ASP A 30 13.14 1.00 -1.80
CA ASP A 30 13.34 0.26 -0.55
C ASP A 30 13.20 1.22 0.62
N LEU A 31 12.34 0.86 1.56
CA LEU A 31 12.09 1.61 2.78
C LEU A 31 12.59 0.81 3.98
N PRO A 32 13.23 1.46 4.95
CA PRO A 32 13.61 0.80 6.17
C PRO A 32 12.38 0.22 6.88
N PRO A 33 12.54 -0.85 7.67
CA PRO A 33 11.46 -1.43 8.45
C PRO A 33 10.80 -0.37 9.34
N ILE A 34 9.54 -0.61 9.66
CA ILE A 34 8.78 0.23 10.58
C ILE A 34 9.35 0.00 11.98
N ASP A 35 10.02 1.01 12.52
CA ASP A 35 10.62 0.96 13.87
C ASP A 35 9.65 1.57 14.88
N ARG A 36 9.02 0.70 15.65
CA ARG A 36 8.08 1.10 16.70
C ARG A 36 8.76 1.68 17.96
N GLU A 37 10.04 1.40 18.20
CA GLU A 37 10.75 1.93 19.35
C GLU A 37 11.09 3.42 19.20
N THR A 38 11.33 3.86 17.96
CA THR A 38 11.60 5.28 17.64
C THR A 38 10.37 6.05 17.21
N ALA A 39 9.27 5.37 16.95
CA ALA A 39 8.00 6.01 16.63
C ALA A 39 7.47 6.72 17.89
N SER A 40 7.23 8.03 17.82
CA SER A 40 6.42 8.70 18.82
C SER A 40 5.06 8.01 18.90
N ALA A 41 4.45 7.95 20.09
CA ALA A 41 3.27 7.14 20.43
C ALA A 41 2.08 7.19 19.42
N ASN A 42 2.14 8.03 18.40
CA ASN A 42 1.09 8.24 17.39
C ASN A 42 1.61 8.29 15.92
N GLN A 43 2.88 8.03 15.64
CA GLN A 43 3.38 8.08 14.26
C GLN A 43 4.38 6.96 14.00
N VAL A 44 3.91 5.91 13.35
CA VAL A 44 4.73 4.76 12.97
C VAL A 44 5.48 5.01 11.65
N LEU A 45 4.86 5.73 10.71
CA LEU A 45 5.51 6.14 9.47
C LEU A 45 6.10 7.55 9.61
N SER A 46 7.41 7.68 9.45
CA SER A 46 8.04 9.00 9.35
C SER A 46 7.47 9.82 8.19
N GLY A 47 7.53 11.15 8.29
CA GLY A 47 7.04 12.02 7.21
C GLY A 47 7.72 11.75 5.86
N ARG A 48 9.01 11.35 5.85
CA ARG A 48 9.72 10.97 4.63
C ARG A 48 9.19 9.67 4.03
N GLN A 49 8.98 8.65 4.85
CA GLN A 49 8.40 7.38 4.39
C GLN A 49 7.00 7.60 3.81
N ARG A 50 6.16 8.36 4.51
CA ARG A 50 4.81 8.72 4.06
C ARG A 50 4.83 9.39 2.69
N ASN A 51 5.69 10.38 2.48
CA ASN A 51 5.80 11.06 1.18
C ASN A 51 6.20 10.11 0.05
N ILE A 52 7.10 9.15 0.31
CA ILE A 52 7.50 8.14 -0.68
C ILE A 52 6.34 7.21 -0.99
N LEU A 53 5.64 6.70 0.05
CA LEU A 53 4.49 5.82 -0.12
C LEU A 53 3.35 6.53 -0.86
N GLN A 54 3.08 7.80 -0.56
CA GLN A 54 2.07 8.60 -1.26
C GLN A 54 2.41 8.84 -2.73
N ALA A 55 3.69 8.98 -3.07
CA ALA A 55 4.15 9.17 -4.45
C ALA A 55 4.22 7.85 -5.27
N ALA A 56 4.16 6.69 -4.63
CA ALA A 56 4.20 5.40 -5.30
C ALA A 56 2.86 5.07 -5.98
N ASP A 57 2.90 4.35 -7.11
CA ASP A 57 1.72 3.88 -7.82
C ASP A 57 1.10 2.63 -7.18
N ALA A 58 1.92 1.81 -6.51
CA ALA A 58 1.52 0.59 -5.81
C ALA A 58 2.45 0.33 -4.62
N LEU A 59 1.99 -0.47 -3.67
CA LEU A 59 2.73 -0.83 -2.46
C LEU A 59 3.04 -2.32 -2.46
N LEU A 60 4.29 -2.67 -2.13
CA LEU A 60 4.73 -4.04 -1.91
C LEU A 60 5.10 -4.17 -0.42
N LEU A 61 4.32 -4.94 0.31
CA LEU A 61 4.55 -5.22 1.73
C LEU A 61 5.27 -6.57 1.84
N VAL A 62 6.50 -6.54 2.35
CA VAL A 62 7.31 -7.74 2.54
C VAL A 62 7.12 -8.25 3.95
N VAL A 63 6.72 -9.51 4.07
CA VAL A 63 6.42 -10.17 5.35
C VAL A 63 7.34 -11.36 5.51
N GLN A 64 7.99 -11.45 6.67
CA GLN A 64 8.83 -12.61 7.02
C GLN A 64 7.93 -13.81 7.32
N ALA A 65 8.16 -14.91 6.62
CA ALA A 65 7.45 -16.18 6.78
C ALA A 65 8.42 -17.36 6.90
N PHE A 66 9.57 -17.14 7.53
CA PHE A 66 10.59 -18.15 7.82
C PHE A 66 11.21 -17.88 9.19
N GLU A 67 11.68 -18.92 9.84
CA GLU A 67 12.42 -18.81 11.09
C GLU A 67 13.93 -18.84 10.82
N ASP A 68 14.66 -17.92 11.41
CA ASP A 68 16.11 -17.88 11.44
C ASP A 68 16.59 -17.45 12.84
N PRO A 69 17.27 -18.35 13.57
CA PRO A 69 17.78 -18.01 14.92
C PRO A 69 18.78 -16.84 14.96
N ALA A 70 19.39 -16.52 13.81
CA ALA A 70 20.31 -15.40 13.67
C ALA A 70 19.61 -14.05 13.46
N LEU A 71 18.32 -14.06 13.09
CA LEU A 71 17.52 -12.88 12.82
C LEU A 71 16.47 -12.69 13.92
N ILE A 72 16.61 -11.61 14.68
CA ILE A 72 15.60 -11.25 15.68
C ILE A 72 14.44 -10.57 14.96
N HIS A 73 13.26 -11.21 15.03
CA HIS A 73 12.05 -10.60 14.48
C HIS A 73 11.66 -9.36 15.32
N PRO A 74 11.31 -8.19 14.70
CA PRO A 74 11.00 -6.97 15.43
C PRO A 74 9.86 -7.10 16.46
N MET A 75 8.97 -8.08 16.24
CA MET A 75 7.82 -8.36 17.11
C MET A 75 7.99 -9.62 17.98
N GLY A 76 9.22 -10.11 18.13
CA GLY A 76 9.60 -11.26 18.93
C GLY A 76 9.60 -12.57 18.12
N GLU A 77 8.45 -13.09 17.78
CA GLU A 77 8.29 -14.32 17.01
C GLU A 77 7.69 -14.06 15.61
N VAL A 78 7.96 -14.98 14.69
CA VAL A 78 7.46 -14.91 13.31
C VAL A 78 5.97 -15.27 13.29
N ASP A 79 5.14 -14.35 12.88
CA ASP A 79 3.69 -14.52 12.69
C ASP A 79 3.22 -13.69 11.46
N PRO A 80 3.24 -14.30 10.26
CA PRO A 80 2.89 -13.59 9.04
C PRO A 80 1.47 -13.02 9.04
N GLY A 81 0.51 -13.71 9.72
CA GLY A 81 -0.88 -13.24 9.81
C GLY A 81 -1.03 -11.97 10.64
N ARG A 82 -0.35 -11.92 11.79
CA ARG A 82 -0.27 -10.72 12.61
C ARG A 82 0.41 -9.58 11.84
N ASP A 83 1.53 -9.87 11.19
CA ASP A 83 2.36 -8.87 10.56
C ASP A 83 1.66 -8.22 9.36
N VAL A 84 0.92 -9.00 8.54
CA VAL A 84 0.05 -8.45 7.49
C VAL A 84 -0.98 -7.50 8.08
N LYS A 85 -1.69 -7.91 9.14
CA LYS A 85 -2.71 -7.06 9.78
C LYS A 85 -2.11 -5.75 10.27
N VAL A 86 -0.98 -5.83 10.97
CA VAL A 86 -0.26 -4.66 11.48
C VAL A 86 0.13 -3.70 10.35
N LEU A 87 0.69 -4.21 9.25
CA LEU A 87 1.08 -3.37 8.11
C LEU A 87 -0.13 -2.68 7.47
N LEU A 88 -1.24 -3.38 7.31
CA LEU A 88 -2.48 -2.80 6.76
C LEU A 88 -3.09 -1.75 7.69
N GLU A 89 -3.08 -2.00 9.01
CA GLU A 89 -3.52 -1.04 10.03
C GLU A 89 -2.68 0.24 10.00
N GLU A 90 -1.36 0.13 9.80
CA GLU A 90 -0.46 1.29 9.69
C GLU A 90 -0.79 2.16 8.46
N LEU A 91 -1.13 1.54 7.32
CA LEU A 91 -1.58 2.29 6.15
C LEU A 91 -2.90 3.03 6.43
N ALA A 92 -3.83 2.36 7.11
CA ALA A 92 -5.13 2.95 7.47
C ALA A 92 -4.97 4.12 8.47
N LEU A 93 -4.10 3.97 9.48
CA LEU A 93 -3.80 5.03 10.44
C LEU A 93 -3.17 6.26 9.77
N ALA A 94 -2.26 6.05 8.81
CA ALA A 94 -1.67 7.15 8.06
C ALA A 94 -2.72 7.93 7.24
N ASP A 95 -3.69 7.22 6.67
CA ASP A 95 -4.80 7.83 5.94
C ASP A 95 -5.77 8.55 6.87
N LEU A 96 -6.12 7.97 8.03
CA LEU A 96 -6.94 8.60 9.05
C LEU A 96 -6.36 9.96 9.49
N GLU A 97 -5.07 10.00 9.81
CA GLU A 97 -4.41 11.26 10.14
C GLU A 97 -4.46 12.30 9.01
N ALA A 98 -4.36 11.86 7.75
CA ALA A 98 -4.44 12.75 6.61
C ALA A 98 -5.86 13.32 6.46
N LEU A 99 -6.88 12.47 6.62
CA LEU A 99 -8.29 12.84 6.54
C LEU A 99 -8.73 13.74 7.71
N GLU A 100 -8.25 13.48 8.93
CA GLU A 100 -8.51 14.36 10.09
C GLU A 100 -7.98 15.76 9.86
N ARG A 101 -6.74 15.87 9.37
CA ARG A 101 -6.18 17.19 9.01
C ARG A 101 -6.94 17.87 7.88
N ALA A 102 -7.43 17.08 6.91
CA ALA A 102 -8.25 17.60 5.81
C ALA A 102 -9.61 18.08 6.30
N GLU A 103 -10.28 17.28 7.12
CA GLU A 103 -11.58 17.64 7.74
C GLU A 103 -11.48 18.95 8.53
N ALA A 104 -10.46 19.08 9.38
CA ALA A 104 -10.22 20.29 10.15
C ALA A 104 -10.03 21.52 9.24
N ARG A 105 -9.21 21.40 8.19
CA ARG A 105 -8.97 22.49 7.22
C ARG A 105 -10.23 22.87 6.46
N LEU A 106 -11.02 21.88 6.01
CA LEU A 106 -12.26 22.11 5.27
C LEU A 106 -13.32 22.77 6.16
N SER A 107 -13.47 22.29 7.41
CA SER A 107 -14.39 22.87 8.40
C SER A 107 -14.03 24.31 8.72
N ASP A 108 -12.76 24.63 8.92
CA ASP A 108 -12.31 26.00 9.16
C ASP A 108 -12.42 26.88 7.91
N GLY A 109 -12.19 26.30 6.73
CA GLY A 109 -12.43 26.99 5.46
C GLY A 109 -13.90 27.37 5.29
N LEU A 110 -14.83 26.46 5.59
CA LEU A 110 -16.28 26.72 5.53
C LEU A 110 -16.74 27.84 6.45
N LYS A 111 -16.16 27.94 7.66
CA LYS A 111 -16.48 29.05 8.59
C LYS A 111 -16.10 30.41 8.02
N LYS A 112 -15.01 30.47 7.25
CA LYS A 112 -14.45 31.73 6.68
C LYS A 112 -14.96 32.02 5.27
N ALA A 113 -15.52 31.03 4.57
CA ALA A 113 -15.98 31.12 3.20
C ALA A 113 -17.23 32.04 3.08
N LYS A 114 -17.32 32.76 1.98
CA LYS A 114 -18.51 33.51 1.64
C LYS A 114 -19.71 32.58 1.38
N PRO A 115 -20.94 33.01 1.63
CA PRO A 115 -22.14 32.19 1.45
C PRO A 115 -22.23 31.52 0.06
N ALA A 116 -21.78 32.20 -0.99
CA ALA A 116 -21.79 31.68 -2.36
C ALA A 116 -20.76 30.57 -2.64
N GLU A 117 -19.70 30.46 -1.83
CA GLU A 117 -18.61 29.50 -2.01
C GLU A 117 -18.85 28.19 -1.24
N ARG A 118 -19.63 28.29 -0.14
CA ARG A 118 -19.89 27.14 0.76
C ARG A 118 -20.50 25.91 0.07
N PRO A 119 -21.50 26.05 -0.84
CA PRO A 119 -22.12 24.89 -1.48
C PRO A 119 -21.12 24.00 -2.27
N ALA A 120 -20.06 24.60 -2.80
CA ALA A 120 -19.02 23.84 -3.51
C ALA A 120 -18.07 23.05 -2.58
N MET A 121 -17.97 23.45 -1.31
CA MET A 121 -17.09 22.83 -0.33
C MET A 121 -17.74 21.68 0.44
N PHE A 122 -19.07 21.68 0.58
CA PHE A 122 -19.78 20.65 1.35
C PHE A 122 -19.57 19.23 0.81
N PRO A 123 -19.67 18.95 -0.51
CA PRO A 123 -19.54 17.60 -1.02
C PRO A 123 -18.18 16.98 -0.69
N LEU A 124 -17.09 17.77 -0.73
CA LEU A 124 -15.77 17.28 -0.37
C LEU A 124 -15.68 16.97 1.13
N LEU A 125 -16.23 17.83 2.00
CA LEU A 125 -16.23 17.58 3.43
C LEU A 125 -17.03 16.32 3.78
N GLU A 126 -18.22 16.14 3.20
CA GLU A 126 -19.04 14.94 3.39
C GLU A 126 -18.32 13.68 2.91
N THR A 127 -17.62 13.76 1.77
CA THR A 127 -16.83 12.64 1.25
C THR A 127 -15.67 12.29 2.19
N VAL A 128 -14.94 13.29 2.69
CA VAL A 128 -13.84 13.09 3.66
C VAL A 128 -14.36 12.43 4.94
N GLN A 129 -15.48 12.90 5.48
CA GLN A 129 -16.10 12.35 6.68
C GLN A 129 -16.58 10.90 6.46
N LYS A 130 -17.24 10.63 5.33
CA LYS A 130 -17.69 9.29 4.95
C LYS A 130 -16.54 8.30 4.90
N VAL A 131 -15.47 8.65 4.18
CA VAL A 131 -14.30 7.75 4.04
C VAL A 131 -13.58 7.57 5.36
N LYS A 132 -13.44 8.64 6.15
CA LYS A 132 -12.84 8.57 7.49
C LYS A 132 -13.61 7.60 8.40
N THR A 133 -14.94 7.73 8.49
CA THR A 133 -15.78 6.83 9.31
C THR A 133 -15.63 5.38 8.89
N SER A 134 -15.63 5.10 7.58
CA SER A 134 -15.44 3.72 7.10
C SER A 134 -14.04 3.17 7.42
N LEU A 135 -13.00 4.01 7.37
CA LEU A 135 -11.65 3.60 7.79
C LEU A 135 -11.56 3.34 9.29
N GLU A 136 -12.25 4.13 10.14
CA GLU A 136 -12.37 3.88 11.58
C GLU A 136 -13.06 2.54 11.88
N GLU A 137 -13.97 2.10 11.00
CA GLU A 137 -14.62 0.78 11.04
C GLU A 137 -13.73 -0.35 10.45
N GLY A 138 -12.51 -0.05 10.02
CA GLY A 138 -11.57 -1.01 9.45
C GLY A 138 -11.81 -1.33 7.97
N ILE A 139 -12.60 -0.53 7.25
CA ILE A 139 -12.88 -0.72 5.82
C ILE A 139 -11.90 0.13 4.99
N PRO A 140 -10.90 -0.48 4.31
CA PRO A 140 -9.96 0.25 3.47
C PRO A 140 -10.68 1.05 2.37
N MET A 141 -10.14 2.20 1.96
CA MET A 141 -10.78 3.05 0.94
C MET A 141 -11.12 2.27 -0.34
N LYS A 142 -10.25 1.36 -0.76
CA LYS A 142 -10.45 0.54 -1.97
C LYS A 142 -11.69 -0.37 -1.90
N SER A 143 -12.09 -0.77 -0.70
CA SER A 143 -13.26 -1.64 -0.45
C SER A 143 -14.55 -0.85 -0.22
N GLN A 144 -14.48 0.48 -0.15
CA GLN A 144 -15.64 1.34 0.07
C GLN A 144 -16.40 1.59 -1.24
N THR A 145 -17.73 1.71 -1.13
CA THR A 145 -18.57 2.09 -2.27
C THR A 145 -18.60 3.61 -2.41
N LEU A 146 -17.81 4.12 -3.36
CA LEU A 146 -17.72 5.54 -3.68
C LEU A 146 -18.23 5.80 -5.10
N THR A 147 -18.86 6.94 -5.29
CA THR A 147 -19.21 7.43 -6.63
C THR A 147 -17.96 7.93 -7.36
N GLY A 148 -18.03 8.03 -8.69
CA GLY A 148 -16.91 8.58 -9.48
C GLY A 148 -16.52 10.01 -9.07
N SER A 149 -17.49 10.84 -8.65
CA SER A 149 -17.23 12.19 -8.16
C SER A 149 -16.53 12.19 -6.79
N GLU A 150 -16.94 11.30 -5.87
CA GLU A 150 -16.29 11.15 -4.57
C GLU A 150 -14.85 10.65 -4.74
N THR A 151 -14.64 9.65 -5.59
CA THR A 151 -13.29 9.13 -5.90
C THR A 151 -12.40 10.22 -6.49
N ALA A 152 -12.90 10.98 -7.47
CA ALA A 152 -12.16 12.09 -8.08
C ALA A 152 -11.78 13.18 -7.07
N ALA A 153 -12.67 13.48 -6.12
CA ALA A 153 -12.43 14.49 -5.08
C ALA A 153 -11.32 14.07 -4.08
N LEU A 154 -11.06 12.77 -3.96
CA LEU A 154 -10.06 12.23 -3.04
C LEU A 154 -8.67 11.98 -3.67
N VAL A 155 -8.53 12.12 -4.98
CA VAL A 155 -7.26 11.85 -5.69
C VAL A 155 -6.08 12.62 -5.11
N ASP A 156 -6.30 13.91 -4.79
CA ASP A 156 -5.25 14.79 -4.27
C ASP A 156 -4.77 14.41 -2.85
N PHE A 157 -5.53 13.60 -2.13
CA PHE A 157 -5.14 13.14 -0.79
C PHE A 157 -4.11 12.00 -0.84
N GLN A 158 -3.98 11.33 -1.98
CA GLN A 158 -3.02 10.24 -2.20
C GLN A 158 -3.09 9.17 -1.09
N LEU A 159 -4.33 8.77 -0.73
CA LEU A 159 -4.57 7.80 0.34
C LEU A 159 -3.88 6.46 0.04
N LEU A 160 -3.21 5.91 1.04
CA LEU A 160 -2.42 4.69 0.91
C LEU A 160 -3.32 3.46 0.74
N THR A 161 -4.46 3.42 1.45
CA THR A 161 -5.45 2.33 1.36
C THR A 161 -6.22 2.33 0.04
N ALA A 162 -6.08 3.37 -0.79
CA ALA A 162 -6.63 3.42 -2.14
C ALA A 162 -5.72 2.77 -3.18
N LYS A 163 -4.43 2.60 -2.86
CA LYS A 163 -3.44 2.07 -3.80
C LYS A 163 -3.55 0.55 -3.96
N PRO A 164 -3.12 0.00 -5.11
CA PRO A 164 -2.86 -1.42 -5.22
C PRO A 164 -1.82 -1.86 -4.19
N VAL A 165 -2.12 -2.92 -3.44
CA VAL A 165 -1.21 -3.50 -2.47
C VAL A 165 -0.95 -4.96 -2.84
N MET A 166 0.32 -5.38 -2.79
CA MET A 166 0.75 -6.77 -2.92
C MET A 166 1.49 -7.17 -1.64
N ILE A 167 1.16 -8.34 -1.12
CA ILE A 167 1.88 -8.95 -0.01
C ILE A 167 2.92 -9.93 -0.58
N ALA A 168 4.19 -9.76 -0.24
CA ALA A 168 5.26 -10.69 -0.57
C ALA A 168 5.67 -11.44 0.70
N PHE A 169 5.35 -12.73 0.76
CA PHE A 169 5.82 -13.60 1.83
C PHE A 169 7.23 -14.09 1.51
N ASN A 170 8.22 -13.65 2.30
CA ASN A 170 9.57 -14.18 2.23
C ASN A 170 9.63 -15.46 3.05
N THR A 171 9.77 -16.61 2.39
CA THR A 171 9.75 -17.95 2.99
C THR A 171 11.15 -18.55 3.08
N GLY A 172 11.35 -19.58 3.89
CA GLY A 172 12.50 -20.46 3.81
C GLY A 172 12.46 -21.33 2.55
N GLU A 173 13.59 -22.00 2.23
CA GLU A 173 13.72 -22.80 1.01
C GLU A 173 12.72 -23.97 0.94
N SER A 174 12.37 -24.55 2.08
CA SER A 174 11.47 -25.70 2.18
C SER A 174 10.13 -25.36 2.81
N ASP A 175 9.89 -24.10 3.16
CA ASP A 175 8.70 -23.70 3.86
C ASP A 175 7.51 -23.54 2.89
N PRO A 176 6.30 -23.93 3.30
CA PRO A 176 5.11 -23.67 2.50
C PRO A 176 4.84 -22.17 2.41
N THR A 177 4.45 -21.71 1.23
CA THR A 177 4.02 -20.32 1.06
C THR A 177 2.67 -20.11 1.78
N PRO A 178 2.60 -19.17 2.74
CA PRO A 178 1.33 -18.79 3.33
C PRO A 178 0.40 -18.14 2.28
N THR A 179 -0.89 -18.23 2.53
CA THR A 179 -1.91 -17.49 1.76
C THR A 179 -2.71 -16.60 2.70
N LEU A 180 -3.24 -15.50 2.20
CA LEU A 180 -4.05 -14.59 3.02
C LEU A 180 -5.24 -15.31 3.65
N ASP A 181 -5.91 -16.18 2.90
CA ASP A 181 -7.02 -17.00 3.40
C ASP A 181 -6.56 -17.98 4.49
N GLY A 182 -5.44 -18.67 4.25
CA GLY A 182 -4.85 -19.60 5.23
C GLY A 182 -4.41 -18.92 6.54
N LEU A 183 -4.09 -17.63 6.49
CA LEU A 183 -3.75 -16.80 7.65
C LEU A 183 -4.99 -16.17 8.33
N GLY A 184 -6.20 -16.48 7.84
CA GLY A 184 -7.44 -15.93 8.39
C GLY A 184 -7.60 -14.42 8.14
N ILE A 185 -7.01 -13.90 7.07
CA ILE A 185 -7.28 -12.53 6.60
C ILE A 185 -8.61 -12.56 5.86
N SER A 186 -9.59 -11.83 6.37
CA SER A 186 -10.94 -11.85 5.79
C SER A 186 -10.96 -11.38 4.34
N ALA A 187 -11.88 -11.90 3.54
CA ALA A 187 -12.04 -11.51 2.13
C ALA A 187 -12.32 -10.00 1.97
N GLU A 188 -12.91 -9.36 2.97
CA GLU A 188 -13.16 -7.91 2.99
C GLU A 188 -11.85 -7.12 3.09
N VAL A 189 -10.92 -7.58 3.92
CA VAL A 189 -9.57 -6.99 4.05
C VAL A 189 -8.67 -7.44 2.90
N ALA A 190 -8.72 -8.72 2.53
CA ALA A 190 -7.95 -9.27 1.42
C ALA A 190 -8.48 -8.83 0.05
N GLY A 191 -9.70 -8.30 -0.02
CA GLY A 191 -10.34 -7.86 -1.25
C GLY A 191 -9.49 -6.87 -2.05
N GLY A 192 -8.89 -7.38 -3.13
CA GLY A 192 -8.00 -6.60 -4.00
C GLY A 192 -6.53 -6.51 -3.55
N LEU A 193 -6.11 -7.28 -2.55
CA LEU A 193 -4.70 -7.52 -2.27
C LEU A 193 -4.19 -8.60 -3.23
N GLY A 194 -2.99 -8.41 -3.79
CA GLY A 194 -2.22 -9.46 -4.43
C GLY A 194 -1.36 -10.18 -3.39
N GLU A 195 -1.06 -11.47 -3.62
CA GLU A 195 -0.12 -12.20 -2.79
C GLU A 195 0.89 -12.97 -3.64
N VAL A 196 2.12 -13.10 -3.14
CA VAL A 196 3.18 -13.88 -3.74
C VAL A 196 4.09 -14.41 -2.63
N GLY A 197 4.55 -15.66 -2.77
CA GLY A 197 5.59 -16.21 -1.92
C GLY A 197 6.87 -16.38 -2.70
N LEU A 198 7.99 -16.11 -2.05
CA LEU A 198 9.33 -16.31 -2.62
C LEU A 198 10.33 -16.55 -1.49
N CYS A 199 11.38 -17.31 -1.78
CA CYS A 199 12.54 -17.40 -0.90
C CYS A 199 13.61 -16.42 -1.41
N ALA A 200 13.72 -15.26 -0.77
CA ALA A 200 14.64 -14.20 -1.21
C ALA A 200 16.11 -14.68 -1.20
N LYS A 201 16.47 -15.58 -0.29
CA LYS A 201 17.82 -16.17 -0.23
C LYS A 201 18.12 -17.02 -1.46
N LEU A 202 17.17 -17.87 -1.87
CA LEU A 202 17.31 -18.70 -3.06
C LEU A 202 17.40 -17.83 -4.33
N GLU A 203 16.57 -16.79 -4.43
CA GLU A 203 16.60 -15.86 -5.56
C GLU A 203 17.94 -15.09 -5.63
N GLU A 204 18.49 -14.70 -4.48
CA GLU A 204 19.82 -14.08 -4.40
C GLU A 204 20.89 -15.03 -4.90
N ASP A 205 20.90 -16.27 -4.42
CA ASP A 205 21.88 -17.29 -4.82
C ASP A 205 21.78 -17.58 -6.33
N LEU A 206 20.57 -17.72 -6.88
CA LEU A 206 20.34 -17.89 -8.32
C LEU A 206 20.85 -16.70 -9.14
N SER A 207 20.66 -15.48 -8.67
CA SER A 207 21.11 -14.27 -9.37
C SER A 207 22.64 -14.16 -9.48
N THR A 208 23.38 -14.87 -8.62
CA THR A 208 24.86 -14.91 -8.62
C THR A 208 25.45 -16.07 -9.42
N MET A 209 24.61 -16.99 -9.90
CA MET A 209 25.04 -18.20 -10.62
C MET A 209 25.14 -18.02 -12.15
N GLU A 210 24.98 -16.80 -12.70
CA GLU A 210 25.13 -16.47 -14.13
C GLU A 210 26.58 -16.26 -14.55
#